data_60e18d003bb7e550dc2ba1a6f754fcfc
#
_entry.id   60e18d003bb7e550dc2ba1a6f754fcfc
#
_cell.length_a   1.000
_cell.length_b   1.000
_cell.length_c   1.000
_cell.angle_alpha   90.00
_cell.angle_beta   90.00
_cell.angle_gamma   90.00
#
_symmetry.space_group_name_H-M   'P 1'
#
loop_
_entity.id
_entity.type
_entity.pdbx_description
1 polymer ?
#
loop_
_entity_poly.entity_id
_entity_poly.type
_entity_poly.pdbx_seq_one_letter_code
_entity_poly.pdbx_strand_id
1 'polypeptide(L)'
;MKKILIPFSLAIALLSQSAFAEKTTLMLDWFVNPDHGPIIVAQQKGLFKAQGLDIDIKEPADPSMPPKLVAAGKFDLAVTYQPQLIRDVAEELPLVRVSTLIATPLNTLMVLAKNNYQNLADLKGKKIGFAFDGGLVNATIGTMLKKNGISIDDVELINVGWSLSASLAAGKVDAIYGAYRNFEMHQLAMEGFEGKGFYVEEEGVPSYDELIVVANSNSVDKEMVAKFNRALELATQYTVNHPDEAWELFKSYGDGKKLDTELNRLAWKDTLVRFALRPKAADKARYDNYAQFLVDNGVIKTKPDVNSYILD
;
A
#
# COMPACT_ATOMS: atom_id res chain seq x y z
N MET A 1 8.60 -75.72 -32.81
CA MET A 1 7.93 -74.96 -31.76
C MET A 1 8.56 -73.57 -31.64
N LYS A 2 7.98 -72.54 -32.19
CA LYS A 2 8.50 -71.16 -32.18
C LYS A 2 7.81 -70.46 -31.01
N LYS A 3 8.61 -70.01 -30.00
CA LYS A 3 8.12 -69.16 -28.89
C LYS A 3 8.05 -67.68 -29.33
N ILE A 4 6.86 -67.15 -29.35
CA ILE A 4 6.61 -65.73 -29.61
C ILE A 4 6.77 -65.00 -28.23
N LEU A 5 7.77 -64.10 -28.13
CA LEU A 5 7.89 -63.17 -27.02
C LEU A 5 7.06 -61.94 -27.38
N ILE A 6 6.06 -61.59 -26.56
CA ILE A 6 5.28 -60.38 -26.62
C ILE A 6 5.99 -59.37 -25.72
N PRO A 7 6.38 -58.15 -26.24
CA PRO A 7 6.93 -57.11 -25.35
C PRO A 7 5.80 -56.43 -24.56
N PHE A 8 5.91 -56.50 -23.27
CA PHE A 8 5.02 -55.78 -22.35
C PHE A 8 5.44 -54.31 -22.29
N SER A 9 4.78 -53.47 -23.09
CA SER A 9 4.99 -52.02 -23.04
C SER A 9 4.32 -51.43 -21.82
N LEU A 10 5.10 -51.06 -20.82
CA LEU A 10 4.64 -50.37 -19.60
C LEU A 10 4.36 -48.89 -19.98
N ALA A 11 3.10 -48.58 -20.24
CA ALA A 11 2.65 -47.20 -20.38
C ALA A 11 2.62 -46.53 -19.00
N ILE A 12 3.63 -45.70 -18.70
CA ILE A 12 3.61 -44.82 -17.55
C ILE A 12 2.62 -43.70 -17.86
N ALA A 13 1.41 -43.82 -17.35
CA ALA A 13 0.45 -42.71 -17.32
C ALA A 13 0.96 -41.65 -16.32
N LEU A 14 1.52 -40.58 -16.85
CA LEU A 14 1.76 -39.36 -16.11
C LEU A 14 0.40 -38.80 -15.70
N LEU A 15 -0.06 -39.14 -14.51
CA LEU A 15 -1.16 -38.45 -13.86
C LEU A 15 -0.70 -37.03 -13.59
N SER A 16 -1.03 -36.12 -14.50
CA SER A 16 -0.99 -34.68 -14.22
C SER A 16 -1.98 -34.44 -13.10
N GLN A 17 -1.51 -34.44 -11.85
CA GLN A 17 -2.29 -33.90 -10.75
C GLN A 17 -2.53 -32.41 -11.08
N SER A 18 -3.75 -32.11 -11.45
CA SER A 18 -4.23 -30.72 -11.43
C SER A 18 -4.14 -30.27 -9.98
N ALA A 19 -3.02 -29.69 -9.59
CA ALA A 19 -2.91 -29.01 -8.32
C ALA A 19 -3.99 -27.93 -8.33
N PHE A 20 -5.00 -28.07 -7.49
CA PHE A 20 -5.96 -26.98 -7.26
C PHE A 20 -5.16 -25.79 -6.77
N ALA A 21 -5.38 -24.63 -7.42
CA ALA A 21 -4.75 -23.40 -6.99
C ALA A 21 -5.13 -23.13 -5.53
N GLU A 22 -4.14 -22.81 -4.71
CA GLU A 22 -4.34 -22.47 -3.30
C GLU A 22 -5.11 -21.16 -3.20
N LYS A 23 -6.29 -21.21 -2.57
CA LYS A 23 -7.11 -20.02 -2.38
C LYS A 23 -6.48 -19.14 -1.31
N THR A 24 -6.11 -17.92 -1.69
CA THR A 24 -5.46 -16.94 -0.82
C THR A 24 -6.27 -15.64 -0.85
N THR A 25 -6.59 -15.11 0.32
CA THR A 25 -7.35 -13.86 0.45
C THR A 25 -6.41 -12.67 0.64
N LEU A 26 -6.65 -11.60 -0.14
CA LEU A 26 -5.90 -10.34 -0.04
C LEU A 26 -6.86 -9.18 0.21
N MET A 27 -6.73 -8.51 1.36
CA MET A 27 -7.45 -7.27 1.66
C MET A 27 -6.59 -6.08 1.20
N LEU A 28 -7.16 -5.19 0.40
CA LEU A 28 -6.53 -3.90 0.06
C LEU A 28 -6.65 -2.92 1.23
N ASP A 29 -5.87 -1.83 1.20
CA ASP A 29 -5.94 -0.73 2.18
C ASP A 29 -7.02 0.30 1.84
N TRP A 30 -7.38 0.39 0.56
CA TRP A 30 -8.32 1.35 -0.02
C TRP A 30 -9.15 0.71 -1.14
N PHE A 31 -10.06 1.45 -1.77
CA PHE A 31 -10.67 0.99 -3.03
C PHE A 31 -9.59 0.84 -4.11
N VAL A 32 -9.85 -0.03 -5.09
CA VAL A 32 -8.90 -0.29 -6.18
C VAL A 32 -8.57 1.00 -6.92
N ASN A 33 -7.27 1.30 -6.99
CA ASN A 33 -6.73 2.47 -7.66
C ASN A 33 -5.36 2.13 -8.27
N PRO A 34 -4.70 3.03 -9.02
CA PRO A 34 -3.41 2.77 -9.67
C PRO A 34 -2.29 2.29 -8.76
N ASP A 35 -2.30 2.62 -7.47
CA ASP A 35 -1.25 2.16 -6.53
C ASP A 35 -1.27 0.63 -6.33
N HIS A 36 -2.43 -0.01 -6.60
CA HIS A 36 -2.57 -1.47 -6.63
C HIS A 36 -2.24 -2.09 -8.00
N GLY A 37 -1.74 -1.29 -8.95
CA GLY A 37 -1.49 -1.70 -10.34
C GLY A 37 -0.85 -3.06 -10.50
N PRO A 38 0.32 -3.35 -9.87
CA PRO A 38 0.99 -4.64 -9.99
C PRO A 38 0.16 -5.84 -9.49
N ILE A 39 -0.64 -5.67 -8.43
CA ILE A 39 -1.53 -6.73 -7.93
C ILE A 39 -2.61 -7.04 -8.97
N ILE A 40 -3.25 -6.01 -9.49
CA ILE A 40 -4.33 -6.15 -10.49
C ILE A 40 -3.79 -6.72 -11.81
N VAL A 41 -2.63 -6.23 -12.26
CA VAL A 41 -1.95 -6.76 -13.44
C VAL A 41 -1.56 -8.24 -13.26
N ALA A 42 -1.05 -8.62 -12.07
CA ALA A 42 -0.75 -10.02 -11.76
C ALA A 42 -2.01 -10.90 -11.86
N GLN A 43 -3.13 -10.42 -11.36
CA GLN A 43 -4.42 -11.11 -11.41
C GLN A 43 -4.91 -11.26 -12.85
N GLN A 44 -5.00 -10.15 -13.60
CA GLN A 44 -5.56 -10.11 -14.95
C GLN A 44 -4.67 -10.85 -15.98
N LYS A 45 -3.36 -10.80 -15.80
CA LYS A 45 -2.39 -11.51 -16.63
C LYS A 45 -2.26 -12.99 -16.25
N GLY A 46 -2.92 -13.44 -15.18
CA GLY A 46 -2.87 -14.82 -14.70
C GLY A 46 -1.54 -15.22 -14.07
N LEU A 47 -0.72 -14.25 -13.61
CA LEU A 47 0.59 -14.53 -13.03
C LEU A 47 0.48 -15.22 -11.67
N PHE A 48 -0.54 -14.91 -10.86
CA PHE A 48 -0.82 -15.64 -9.63
C PHE A 48 -1.19 -17.09 -9.92
N LYS A 49 -2.10 -17.34 -10.89
CA LYS A 49 -2.47 -18.71 -11.32
C LYS A 49 -1.28 -19.50 -11.84
N ALA A 50 -0.37 -18.85 -12.57
CA ALA A 50 0.85 -19.48 -13.07
C ALA A 50 1.80 -19.93 -11.94
N GLN A 51 1.68 -19.34 -10.75
CA GLN A 51 2.38 -19.76 -9.52
C GLN A 51 1.54 -20.72 -8.66
N GLY A 52 0.36 -21.13 -9.12
CA GLY A 52 -0.54 -22.02 -8.37
C GLY A 52 -1.36 -21.33 -7.29
N LEU A 53 -1.51 -19.99 -7.34
CA LEU A 53 -2.32 -19.21 -6.40
C LEU A 53 -3.62 -18.75 -7.04
N ASP A 54 -4.71 -18.83 -6.27
CA ASP A 54 -6.01 -18.21 -6.58
C ASP A 54 -6.26 -17.06 -5.59
N ILE A 55 -5.93 -15.83 -6.02
CA ILE A 55 -6.01 -14.65 -5.13
C ILE A 55 -7.41 -14.05 -5.18
N ASP A 56 -8.08 -14.02 -4.03
CA ASP A 56 -9.37 -13.34 -3.83
C ASP A 56 -9.12 -11.94 -3.24
N ILE A 57 -9.16 -10.91 -4.10
CA ILE A 57 -8.88 -9.51 -3.74
C ILE A 57 -10.15 -8.86 -3.21
N LYS A 58 -10.07 -8.20 -2.06
CA LYS A 58 -11.17 -7.48 -1.41
C LYS A 58 -10.80 -6.04 -1.10
N GLU A 59 -11.73 -5.12 -1.32
CA GLU A 59 -11.66 -3.75 -0.83
C GLU A 59 -12.14 -3.68 0.62
N PRO A 60 -11.53 -2.85 1.48
CA PRO A 60 -11.95 -2.73 2.87
C PRO A 60 -13.23 -1.92 3.01
N ALA A 61 -14.07 -2.29 3.98
CA ALA A 61 -15.19 -1.46 4.40
C ALA A 61 -14.74 -0.25 5.26
N ASP A 62 -13.62 -0.40 5.96
CA ASP A 62 -12.98 0.61 6.79
C ASP A 62 -11.44 0.51 6.57
N PRO A 63 -10.75 1.61 6.16
CA PRO A 63 -9.33 1.59 5.84
C PRO A 63 -8.42 1.28 7.04
N SER A 64 -8.92 1.35 8.28
CA SER A 64 -8.16 1.00 9.48
C SER A 64 -8.14 -0.51 9.80
N MET A 65 -8.91 -1.31 9.07
CA MET A 65 -9.15 -2.72 9.40
C MET A 65 -8.18 -3.73 8.76
N PRO A 66 -7.61 -3.52 7.58
CA PRO A 66 -6.88 -4.57 6.85
C PRO A 66 -5.81 -5.31 7.67
N PRO A 67 -4.83 -4.64 8.33
CA PRO A 67 -3.83 -5.36 9.12
C PRO A 67 -4.43 -6.09 10.33
N LYS A 68 -5.49 -5.55 10.95
CA LYS A 68 -6.17 -6.19 12.09
C LYS A 68 -6.89 -7.47 11.69
N LEU A 69 -7.46 -7.51 10.47
CA LEU A 69 -8.12 -8.70 9.93
C LEU A 69 -7.10 -9.82 9.65
N VAL A 70 -5.91 -9.48 9.19
CA VAL A 70 -4.81 -10.43 9.01
C VAL A 70 -4.28 -10.90 10.36
N ALA A 71 -4.05 -10.00 11.32
CA ALA A 71 -3.65 -10.37 12.68
C ALA A 71 -4.65 -11.32 13.35
N ALA A 72 -5.95 -11.15 13.07
CA ALA A 72 -7.03 -12.01 13.56
C ALA A 72 -7.22 -13.31 12.74
N GLY A 73 -6.40 -13.57 11.71
CA GLY A 73 -6.50 -14.75 10.85
C GLY A 73 -7.76 -14.80 9.98
N LYS A 74 -8.36 -13.64 9.67
CA LYS A 74 -9.54 -13.52 8.80
C LYS A 74 -9.18 -13.37 7.32
N PHE A 75 -7.98 -12.88 7.04
CA PHE A 75 -7.37 -12.75 5.73
C PHE A 75 -5.94 -13.27 5.79
N ASP A 76 -5.44 -13.79 4.66
CA ASP A 76 -4.08 -14.31 4.57
C ASP A 76 -3.08 -13.17 4.39
N LEU A 77 -3.45 -12.18 3.58
CA LEU A 77 -2.63 -11.02 3.24
C LEU A 77 -3.43 -9.73 3.36
N ALA A 78 -2.75 -8.63 3.68
CA ALA A 78 -3.32 -7.29 3.55
C ALA A 78 -2.29 -6.30 3.04
N VAL A 79 -2.77 -5.32 2.26
CA VAL A 79 -2.03 -4.09 1.97
C VAL A 79 -2.16 -3.16 3.19
N THR A 80 -1.06 -2.56 3.59
CA THR A 80 -0.99 -1.57 4.68
C THR A 80 0.26 -0.69 4.48
N TYR A 81 0.65 0.06 5.51
CA TYR A 81 1.72 1.06 5.47
C TYR A 81 2.85 0.67 6.42
N GLN A 82 4.12 0.99 6.07
CA GLN A 82 5.25 0.72 6.97
C GLN A 82 5.08 1.35 8.36
N PRO A 83 4.67 2.64 8.49
CA PRO A 83 4.42 3.25 9.81
C PRO A 83 3.39 2.49 10.64
N GLN A 84 2.31 2.06 10.01
CA GLN A 84 1.23 1.30 10.63
C GLN A 84 1.71 -0.06 11.13
N LEU A 85 2.46 -0.81 10.28
CA LEU A 85 3.03 -2.11 10.65
C LEU A 85 3.91 -1.99 11.90
N ILE A 86 4.83 -1.01 11.93
CA ILE A 86 5.76 -0.84 13.06
C ILE A 86 4.99 -0.58 14.35
N ARG A 87 3.96 0.28 14.31
CA ARG A 87 3.10 0.54 15.47
C ARG A 87 2.35 -0.72 15.90
N ASP A 88 1.70 -1.40 14.96
CA ASP A 88 0.89 -2.59 15.24
C ASP A 88 1.73 -3.72 15.86
N VAL A 89 2.98 -3.91 15.38
CA VAL A 89 3.93 -4.85 15.96
C VAL A 89 4.38 -4.42 17.36
N ALA A 90 4.60 -3.12 17.59
CA ALA A 90 4.90 -2.60 18.92
C ALA A 90 3.72 -2.75 19.91
N GLU A 91 2.51 -2.87 19.41
CA GLU A 91 1.28 -3.24 20.14
C GLU A 91 1.03 -4.75 20.16
N GLU A 92 2.06 -5.56 19.83
CA GLU A 92 2.06 -7.03 19.87
C GLU A 92 1.10 -7.70 18.88
N LEU A 93 0.63 -6.99 17.82
CA LEU A 93 -0.11 -7.66 16.75
C LEU A 93 0.83 -8.61 15.98
N PRO A 94 0.40 -9.85 15.71
CA PRO A 94 1.23 -10.84 15.03
C PRO A 94 1.28 -10.57 13.52
N LEU A 95 2.04 -9.57 13.12
CA LEU A 95 2.17 -9.15 11.73
C LEU A 95 3.62 -9.23 11.25
N VAL A 96 3.81 -9.59 9.99
CA VAL A 96 5.10 -9.59 9.30
C VAL A 96 4.95 -9.01 7.90
N ARG A 97 5.87 -8.12 7.51
CA ARG A 97 5.95 -7.61 6.14
C ARG A 97 6.43 -8.72 5.21
N VAL A 98 5.74 -8.94 4.10
CA VAL A 98 6.09 -9.95 3.10
C VAL A 98 6.47 -9.34 1.74
N SER A 99 5.97 -8.12 1.42
CA SER A 99 6.24 -7.42 0.15
C SER A 99 6.19 -5.92 0.30
N THR A 100 6.79 -5.18 -0.63
CA THR A 100 6.58 -3.74 -0.85
C THR A 100 5.98 -3.52 -2.23
N LEU A 101 4.94 -2.71 -2.33
CA LEU A 101 4.36 -2.22 -3.59
C LEU A 101 4.97 -0.89 -3.98
N ILE A 102 5.01 0.07 -3.04
CA ILE A 102 5.52 1.43 -3.24
C ILE A 102 6.54 1.74 -2.16
N ALA A 103 7.79 1.96 -2.59
CA ALA A 103 8.96 2.09 -1.71
C ALA A 103 9.31 3.55 -1.37
N THR A 104 8.39 4.48 -1.58
CA THR A 104 8.57 5.91 -1.28
C THR A 104 7.30 6.49 -0.69
N PRO A 105 7.37 7.51 0.17
CA PRO A 105 6.19 8.19 0.67
C PRO A 105 5.34 8.77 -0.47
N LEU A 106 4.03 8.60 -0.39
CA LEU A 106 3.04 9.25 -1.25
C LEU A 106 2.32 10.37 -0.49
N ASN A 107 2.21 10.22 0.82
CA ASN A 107 1.53 11.15 1.69
C ASN A 107 2.03 12.58 1.57
N THR A 108 1.08 13.49 1.65
CA THR A 108 1.32 14.93 1.74
C THR A 108 0.46 15.56 2.82
N LEU A 109 0.90 16.71 3.31
CA LEU A 109 -0.01 17.69 3.90
C LEU A 109 -0.39 18.64 2.77
N MET A 110 -1.64 18.54 2.29
CA MET A 110 -2.11 19.21 1.09
C MET A 110 -3.03 20.37 1.44
N VAL A 111 -2.84 21.49 0.75
CA VAL A 111 -3.66 22.71 0.86
C VAL A 111 -4.15 23.12 -0.51
N LEU A 112 -5.15 24.02 -0.59
CA LEU A 112 -5.51 24.65 -1.86
C LEU A 112 -4.54 25.80 -2.19
N ALA A 113 -3.98 25.82 -3.39
CA ALA A 113 -3.03 26.82 -3.84
C ALA A 113 -3.58 28.27 -3.71
N LYS A 114 -4.90 28.45 -3.93
CA LYS A 114 -5.59 29.74 -3.75
C LYS A 114 -5.47 30.35 -2.35
N ASN A 115 -5.19 29.51 -1.33
CA ASN A 115 -5.02 29.99 0.06
C ASN A 115 -3.65 30.68 0.27
N ASN A 116 -2.75 30.54 -0.70
CA ASN A 116 -1.43 31.18 -0.74
C ASN A 116 -0.55 30.89 0.48
N TYR A 117 -0.71 29.73 1.11
CA TYR A 117 0.18 29.29 2.20
C TYR A 117 1.58 29.03 1.65
N GLN A 118 2.59 29.74 2.19
CA GLN A 118 3.98 29.65 1.70
C GLN A 118 4.72 28.48 2.37
N ASN A 119 4.44 28.25 3.65
CA ASN A 119 5.02 27.19 4.47
C ASN A 119 3.98 26.71 5.49
N LEU A 120 4.35 25.68 6.27
CA LEU A 120 3.43 25.08 7.24
C LEU A 120 3.15 25.96 8.47
N ALA A 121 3.93 26.99 8.74
CA ALA A 121 3.62 27.95 9.81
C ALA A 121 2.31 28.72 9.53
N ASP A 122 1.93 28.88 8.27
CA ASP A 122 0.69 29.52 7.85
C ASP A 122 -0.58 28.74 8.28
N LEU A 123 -0.39 27.49 8.72
CA LEU A 123 -1.48 26.64 9.23
C LEU A 123 -1.82 26.88 10.72
N LYS A 124 -1.15 27.84 11.38
CA LYS A 124 -1.49 28.19 12.77
C LYS A 124 -2.95 28.61 12.90
N GLY A 125 -3.69 28.02 13.82
CA GLY A 125 -5.13 28.22 14.02
C GLY A 125 -6.03 27.61 12.95
N LYS A 126 -5.50 26.73 12.08
CA LYS A 126 -6.23 26.13 10.96
C LYS A 126 -6.68 24.70 11.28
N LYS A 127 -7.59 24.21 10.44
CA LYS A 127 -8.16 22.85 10.52
C LYS A 127 -7.45 21.92 9.55
N ILE A 128 -6.95 20.79 10.05
CA ILE A 128 -6.31 19.76 9.24
C ILE A 128 -7.17 18.50 9.28
N GLY A 129 -7.71 18.09 8.12
CA GLY A 129 -8.45 16.85 7.95
C GLY A 129 -7.52 15.65 7.81
N PHE A 130 -7.91 14.49 8.35
CA PHE A 130 -7.19 13.24 8.17
C PHE A 130 -8.15 12.04 8.09
N ALA A 131 -7.67 10.86 7.62
CA ALA A 131 -8.50 9.68 7.41
C ALA A 131 -8.06 8.44 8.21
N PHE A 132 -6.85 8.46 8.81
CA PHE A 132 -6.21 7.29 9.40
C PHE A 132 -6.08 7.38 10.91
N ASP A 133 -5.19 6.58 11.47
CA ASP A 133 -4.90 6.51 12.89
C ASP A 133 -4.34 7.83 13.45
N GLY A 134 -5.04 8.39 14.43
CA GLY A 134 -4.71 9.68 15.01
C GLY A 134 -3.33 9.73 15.70
N GLY A 135 -2.80 8.62 16.23
CA GLY A 135 -1.49 8.59 16.87
C GLY A 135 -0.35 8.80 15.86
N LEU A 136 -0.38 8.10 14.73
CA LEU A 136 0.56 8.28 13.63
C LEU A 136 0.43 9.66 12.98
N VAL A 137 -0.81 10.14 12.81
CA VAL A 137 -1.12 11.47 12.27
C VAL A 137 -0.49 12.55 13.15
N ASN A 138 -0.70 12.49 14.48
CA ASN A 138 -0.13 13.45 15.42
C ASN A 138 1.41 13.50 15.35
N ALA A 139 2.08 12.35 15.27
CA ALA A 139 3.54 12.29 15.17
C ALA A 139 4.04 12.91 13.88
N THR A 140 3.42 12.55 12.74
CA THR A 140 3.84 13.01 11.42
C THR A 140 3.57 14.51 11.25
N ILE A 141 2.33 14.96 11.46
CA ILE A 141 1.95 16.37 11.34
C ILE A 141 2.73 17.19 12.39
N GLY A 142 2.84 16.70 13.64
CA GLY A 142 3.59 17.38 14.70
C GLY A 142 5.05 17.62 14.32
N THR A 143 5.71 16.64 13.68
CA THR A 143 7.08 16.79 13.18
C THR A 143 7.17 17.83 12.08
N MET A 144 6.27 17.79 11.10
CA MET A 144 6.21 18.74 9.98
C MET A 144 5.98 20.17 10.48
N LEU A 145 5.04 20.36 11.41
CA LEU A 145 4.72 21.67 11.99
C LEU A 145 5.88 22.20 12.84
N LYS A 146 6.50 21.34 13.68
CA LYS A 146 7.63 21.70 14.53
C LYS A 146 8.83 22.18 13.71
N LYS A 147 9.13 21.53 12.58
CA LYS A 147 10.17 22.00 11.64
C LYS A 147 9.90 23.41 11.13
N ASN A 148 8.63 23.79 11.03
CA ASN A 148 8.17 25.10 10.56
C ASN A 148 7.86 26.07 11.73
N GLY A 149 8.24 25.74 12.97
CA GLY A 149 8.17 26.65 14.12
C GLY A 149 6.80 26.78 14.78
N ILE A 150 5.86 25.86 14.52
CA ILE A 150 4.56 25.77 15.20
C ILE A 150 4.34 24.39 15.83
N SER A 151 3.43 24.32 16.81
CA SER A 151 3.09 23.08 17.51
C SER A 151 1.87 22.39 16.88
N ILE A 152 1.73 21.10 17.16
CA ILE A 152 0.49 20.37 16.87
C ILE A 152 -0.72 20.95 17.60
N ASP A 153 -0.52 21.56 18.77
CA ASP A 153 -1.56 22.23 19.54
C ASP A 153 -2.00 23.58 18.94
N ASP A 154 -1.25 24.09 17.97
CA ASP A 154 -1.61 25.30 17.23
C ASP A 154 -2.63 25.04 16.11
N VAL A 155 -3.03 23.78 15.87
CA VAL A 155 -3.96 23.37 14.79
C VAL A 155 -5.10 22.50 15.35
N GLU A 156 -6.22 22.44 14.63
CA GLU A 156 -7.34 21.54 14.94
C GLU A 156 -7.31 20.33 13.99
N LEU A 157 -7.13 19.12 14.54
CA LEU A 157 -7.17 17.89 13.76
C LEU A 157 -8.60 17.33 13.70
N ILE A 158 -9.10 17.04 12.48
CA ILE A 158 -10.46 16.57 12.23
C ILE A 158 -10.42 15.28 11.42
N ASN A 159 -10.97 14.18 11.95
CA ASN A 159 -11.14 12.96 11.18
C ASN A 159 -12.27 13.17 10.15
N VAL A 160 -11.93 13.12 8.87
CA VAL A 160 -12.85 13.28 7.73
C VAL A 160 -13.11 11.97 6.99
N GLY A 161 -12.52 10.87 7.44
CA GLY A 161 -12.66 9.52 6.84
C GLY A 161 -12.36 9.54 5.33
N TRP A 162 -13.24 8.93 4.54
CA TRP A 162 -13.12 8.83 3.08
C TRP A 162 -13.19 10.17 2.32
N SER A 163 -13.50 11.29 3.01
CA SER A 163 -13.85 12.57 2.37
C SER A 163 -12.70 13.57 2.36
N LEU A 164 -11.44 13.13 2.18
CA LEU A 164 -10.26 14.01 2.22
C LEU A 164 -10.39 15.18 1.22
N SER A 165 -10.32 14.91 -0.09
CA SER A 165 -10.39 15.95 -1.15
C SER A 165 -11.68 16.76 -1.09
N ALA A 166 -12.82 16.08 -0.88
CA ALA A 166 -14.11 16.74 -0.79
C ALA A 166 -14.22 17.72 0.40
N SER A 167 -13.61 17.37 1.55
CA SER A 167 -13.58 18.25 2.73
C SER A 167 -12.71 19.50 2.51
N LEU A 168 -11.58 19.34 1.83
CA LEU A 168 -10.68 20.44 1.45
C LEU A 168 -11.36 21.35 0.42
N ALA A 169 -11.90 20.79 -0.66
CA ALA A 169 -12.58 21.52 -1.72
C ALA A 169 -13.77 22.34 -1.20
N ALA A 170 -14.56 21.76 -0.28
CA ALA A 170 -15.69 22.41 0.37
C ALA A 170 -15.29 23.43 1.46
N GLY A 171 -14.02 23.58 1.79
CA GLY A 171 -13.55 24.49 2.83
C GLY A 171 -13.95 24.08 4.26
N LYS A 172 -14.28 22.81 4.48
CA LYS A 172 -14.55 22.29 5.83
C LYS A 172 -13.27 22.18 6.66
N VAL A 173 -12.14 21.98 6.00
CA VAL A 173 -10.79 21.99 6.54
C VAL A 173 -9.88 22.85 5.65
N ASP A 174 -8.80 23.38 6.20
CA ASP A 174 -7.83 24.26 5.52
C ASP A 174 -6.73 23.45 4.83
N ALA A 175 -6.43 22.27 5.37
CA ALA A 175 -5.46 21.31 4.85
C ALA A 175 -5.97 19.88 5.05
N ILE A 176 -5.39 18.92 4.33
CA ILE A 176 -5.63 17.48 4.52
C ILE A 176 -4.30 16.74 4.59
N TYR A 177 -4.23 15.76 5.48
CA TYR A 177 -3.13 14.79 5.59
C TYR A 177 -3.64 13.40 5.22
N GLY A 178 -2.82 12.63 4.51
CA GLY A 178 -3.21 11.33 3.96
C GLY A 178 -3.57 11.40 2.48
N ALA A 179 -3.52 12.60 1.88
CA ALA A 179 -3.71 12.79 0.46
C ALA A 179 -2.41 12.44 -0.30
N TYR A 180 -2.53 11.58 -1.28
CA TYR A 180 -1.41 11.11 -2.07
C TYR A 180 -1.09 12.07 -3.23
N ARG A 181 0.21 12.34 -3.40
CA ARG A 181 0.73 13.26 -4.44
C ARG A 181 0.45 12.79 -5.87
N ASN A 182 0.22 11.51 -6.07
CA ASN A 182 -0.07 10.89 -7.37
C ASN A 182 -1.56 10.65 -7.63
N PHE A 183 -2.45 10.90 -6.67
CA PHE A 183 -3.89 10.65 -6.79
C PHE A 183 -4.73 11.89 -6.44
N GLU A 184 -4.74 12.33 -5.18
CA GLU A 184 -5.60 13.42 -4.73
C GLU A 184 -5.25 14.78 -5.36
N MET A 185 -4.01 15.01 -5.78
CA MET A 185 -3.64 16.19 -6.56
C MET A 185 -4.43 16.26 -7.88
N HIS A 186 -4.52 15.13 -8.58
CA HIS A 186 -5.30 15.03 -9.82
C HIS A 186 -6.80 15.13 -9.55
N GLN A 187 -7.29 14.50 -8.48
CA GLN A 187 -8.69 14.56 -8.09
C GLN A 187 -9.13 16.00 -7.86
N LEU A 188 -8.37 16.79 -7.09
CA LEU A 188 -8.63 18.20 -6.87
C LEU A 188 -8.60 19.01 -8.18
N ALA A 189 -7.61 18.76 -9.04
CA ALA A 189 -7.49 19.47 -10.32
C ALA A 189 -8.71 19.22 -11.23
N MET A 190 -9.23 18.00 -11.28
CA MET A 190 -10.44 17.66 -12.04
C MET A 190 -11.71 18.32 -11.48
N GLU A 191 -11.74 18.61 -10.18
CA GLU A 191 -12.82 19.36 -9.52
C GLU A 191 -12.65 20.88 -9.63
N GLY A 192 -11.62 21.35 -10.36
CA GLY A 192 -11.33 22.78 -10.59
C GLY A 192 -10.55 23.45 -9.46
N PHE A 193 -9.91 22.66 -8.59
CA PHE A 193 -9.05 23.14 -7.50
C PHE A 193 -7.59 22.81 -7.78
N GLU A 194 -6.70 23.76 -7.53
CA GLU A 194 -5.26 23.52 -7.57
C GLU A 194 -4.78 23.15 -6.15
N GLY A 195 -4.26 21.91 -6.00
CA GLY A 195 -3.63 21.43 -4.78
C GLY A 195 -2.17 21.86 -4.70
N LYS A 196 -1.68 22.19 -3.49
CA LYS A 196 -0.26 22.33 -3.15
C LYS A 196 0.08 21.37 -2.02
N GLY A 197 1.01 20.43 -2.28
CA GLY A 197 1.46 19.43 -1.30
C GLY A 197 2.75 19.86 -0.61
N PHE A 198 2.81 19.67 0.71
CA PHE A 198 4.06 19.64 1.49
C PHE A 198 4.41 18.19 1.73
N TYR A 199 5.58 17.76 1.24
CA TYR A 199 5.98 16.35 1.27
C TYR A 199 6.57 15.97 2.61
N VAL A 200 6.10 14.87 3.18
CA VAL A 200 6.46 14.46 4.55
C VAL A 200 7.97 14.31 4.73
N GLU A 201 8.67 13.72 3.76
CA GLU A 201 10.11 13.51 3.77
C GLU A 201 10.93 14.81 3.65
N GLU A 202 10.35 15.86 3.05
CA GLU A 202 10.95 17.19 2.97
C GLU A 202 10.70 18.00 4.24
N GLU A 203 9.68 17.60 5.02
CA GLU A 203 9.26 18.28 6.26
C GLU A 203 9.73 17.56 7.52
N GLY A 204 10.77 16.74 7.44
CA GLY A 204 11.48 16.18 8.61
C GLY A 204 11.00 14.79 9.05
N VAL A 205 10.06 14.20 8.36
CA VAL A 205 9.66 12.80 8.58
C VAL A 205 10.62 11.87 7.84
N PRO A 206 11.17 10.82 8.46
CA PRO A 206 12.01 9.87 7.74
C PRO A 206 11.29 9.22 6.57
N SER A 207 11.99 8.96 5.48
CA SER A 207 11.42 8.23 4.35
C SER A 207 11.02 6.81 4.73
N TYR A 208 9.92 6.32 4.17
CA TYR A 208 9.33 5.00 4.45
C TYR A 208 8.71 4.38 3.20
N ASP A 209 8.40 3.08 3.28
CA ASP A 209 7.63 2.38 2.25
C ASP A 209 6.14 2.72 2.43
N GLU A 210 5.53 3.35 1.43
CA GLU A 210 4.12 3.74 1.54
C GLU A 210 3.20 2.54 1.56
N LEU A 211 3.27 1.68 0.54
CA LEU A 211 2.41 0.50 0.48
C LEU A 211 3.24 -0.78 0.59
N ILE A 212 2.90 -1.58 1.59
CA ILE A 212 3.49 -2.89 1.86
C ILE A 212 2.40 -3.95 1.96
N VAL A 213 2.77 -5.22 1.79
CA VAL A 213 1.88 -6.35 2.06
C VAL A 213 2.34 -7.04 3.33
N VAL A 214 1.40 -7.36 4.20
CA VAL A 214 1.62 -8.07 5.47
C VAL A 214 0.87 -9.39 5.52
N ALA A 215 1.39 -10.32 6.33
CA ALA A 215 0.77 -11.59 6.70
C ALA A 215 0.77 -11.74 8.23
N ASN A 216 0.04 -12.74 8.75
CA ASN A 216 0.10 -13.09 10.16
C ASN A 216 1.40 -13.86 10.46
N SER A 217 2.26 -13.32 11.33
CA SER A 217 3.57 -13.89 11.64
C SER A 217 3.51 -15.29 12.29
N ASN A 218 2.40 -15.62 12.96
CA ASN A 218 2.22 -16.91 13.64
C ASN A 218 1.81 -18.03 12.67
N SER A 219 1.23 -17.70 11.52
CA SER A 219 0.66 -18.69 10.58
C SER A 219 1.08 -18.47 9.12
N VAL A 220 2.03 -17.57 8.85
CA VAL A 220 2.45 -17.27 7.48
C VAL A 220 3.00 -18.49 6.76
N ASP A 221 2.41 -18.82 5.62
CA ASP A 221 2.96 -19.81 4.70
C ASP A 221 4.05 -19.16 3.83
N LYS A 222 5.29 -19.54 4.09
CA LYS A 222 6.46 -19.00 3.37
C LYS A 222 6.49 -19.42 1.90
N GLU A 223 5.93 -20.59 1.56
CA GLU A 223 5.87 -21.06 0.18
C GLU A 223 4.83 -20.23 -0.61
N MET A 224 3.65 -20.05 -0.04
CA MET A 224 2.62 -19.14 -0.61
C MET A 224 3.18 -17.74 -0.81
N VAL A 225 3.86 -17.17 0.19
CA VAL A 225 4.49 -15.85 0.09
C VAL A 225 5.56 -15.79 -1.01
N ALA A 226 6.39 -16.83 -1.16
CA ALA A 226 7.39 -16.88 -2.23
C ALA A 226 6.73 -16.89 -3.62
N LYS A 227 5.66 -17.66 -3.81
CA LYS A 227 4.85 -17.69 -5.03
C LYS A 227 4.20 -16.34 -5.31
N PHE A 228 3.60 -15.71 -4.29
CA PHE A 228 3.01 -14.38 -4.35
C PHE A 228 4.04 -13.33 -4.80
N ASN A 229 5.18 -13.29 -4.13
CA ASN A 229 6.26 -12.35 -4.46
C ASN A 229 6.79 -12.56 -5.89
N ARG A 230 6.91 -13.82 -6.35
CA ARG A 230 7.33 -14.10 -7.73
C ARG A 230 6.34 -13.54 -8.75
N ALA A 231 5.06 -13.77 -8.55
CA ALA A 231 4.01 -13.23 -9.43
C ALA A 231 3.99 -11.70 -9.42
N LEU A 232 4.09 -11.11 -8.22
CA LEU A 232 4.09 -9.66 -8.03
C LEU A 232 5.30 -8.98 -8.68
N GLU A 233 6.50 -9.56 -8.55
CA GLU A 233 7.71 -9.06 -9.20
C GLU A 233 7.59 -9.06 -10.72
N LEU A 234 7.11 -10.16 -11.30
CA LEU A 234 6.87 -10.26 -12.75
C LEU A 234 5.83 -9.22 -13.22
N ALA A 235 4.76 -9.04 -12.44
CA ALA A 235 3.72 -8.06 -12.75
C ALA A 235 4.26 -6.62 -12.66
N THR A 236 5.04 -6.31 -11.63
CA THR A 236 5.64 -4.98 -11.46
C THR A 236 6.59 -4.64 -12.61
N GLN A 237 7.48 -5.58 -12.95
CA GLN A 237 8.41 -5.40 -14.08
C GLN A 237 7.64 -5.26 -15.41
N TYR A 238 6.59 -6.05 -15.62
CA TYR A 238 5.74 -5.93 -16.79
C TYR A 238 5.04 -4.57 -16.84
N THR A 239 4.47 -4.13 -15.72
CA THR A 239 3.76 -2.84 -15.61
C THR A 239 4.66 -1.67 -15.97
N VAL A 240 5.91 -1.66 -15.50
CA VAL A 240 6.85 -0.57 -15.77
C VAL A 240 7.39 -0.62 -17.20
N ASN A 241 7.63 -1.81 -17.75
CA ASN A 241 8.19 -1.97 -19.10
C ASN A 241 7.14 -1.90 -20.22
N HIS A 242 5.86 -2.17 -19.92
CA HIS A 242 4.73 -2.18 -20.84
C HIS A 242 3.55 -1.39 -20.25
N PRO A 243 3.70 -0.08 -19.97
CA PRO A 243 2.72 0.68 -19.19
C PRO A 243 1.34 0.77 -19.84
N ASP A 244 1.28 0.86 -21.18
CA ASP A 244 0.01 0.94 -21.90
C ASP A 244 -0.74 -0.41 -21.90
N GLU A 245 -0.05 -1.52 -22.12
CA GLU A 245 -0.64 -2.85 -22.05
C GLU A 245 -1.08 -3.18 -20.60
N ALA A 246 -0.28 -2.82 -19.63
CA ALA A 246 -0.59 -2.99 -18.20
C ALA A 246 -1.78 -2.13 -17.79
N TRP A 247 -1.94 -0.92 -18.34
CA TRP A 247 -3.12 -0.09 -18.16
C TRP A 247 -4.39 -0.78 -18.69
N GLU A 248 -4.33 -1.38 -19.88
CA GLU A 248 -5.48 -2.14 -20.43
C GLU A 248 -5.89 -3.30 -19.51
N LEU A 249 -4.91 -4.01 -18.93
CA LEU A 249 -5.17 -5.05 -17.93
C LEU A 249 -5.77 -4.48 -16.65
N PHE A 250 -5.20 -3.39 -16.11
CA PHE A 250 -5.68 -2.74 -14.89
C PHE A 250 -7.14 -2.30 -15.03
N LYS A 251 -7.45 -1.55 -16.07
CA LYS A 251 -8.82 -1.00 -16.25
C LYS A 251 -9.86 -2.07 -16.56
N SER A 252 -9.46 -3.27 -17.01
CA SER A 252 -10.37 -4.38 -17.26
C SER A 252 -10.79 -5.15 -16.01
N TYR A 253 -10.21 -4.84 -14.84
CA TYR A 253 -10.53 -5.52 -13.60
C TYR A 253 -11.97 -5.22 -13.12
N GLY A 254 -12.62 -6.24 -12.55
CA GLY A 254 -14.00 -6.14 -12.10
C GLY A 254 -14.99 -6.04 -13.27
N ASP A 255 -15.87 -5.06 -13.26
CA ASP A 255 -16.84 -4.79 -14.32
C ASP A 255 -16.26 -3.97 -15.50
N GLY A 256 -14.96 -3.66 -15.44
CA GLY A 256 -14.18 -3.01 -16.49
C GLY A 256 -14.46 -1.52 -16.73
N LYS A 257 -15.53 -0.96 -16.14
CA LYS A 257 -15.95 0.43 -16.40
C LYS A 257 -15.55 1.41 -15.30
N LYS A 258 -15.44 0.92 -14.07
CA LYS A 258 -15.17 1.78 -12.90
C LYS A 258 -13.75 2.31 -12.84
N LEU A 259 -12.80 1.56 -13.39
CA LEU A 259 -11.38 1.93 -13.36
C LEU A 259 -10.92 2.72 -14.58
N ASP A 260 -11.65 2.69 -15.73
CA ASP A 260 -11.32 3.47 -16.92
C ASP A 260 -11.80 4.92 -16.78
N THR A 261 -11.12 5.66 -15.90
CA THR A 261 -11.39 7.08 -15.62
C THR A 261 -10.16 7.92 -15.93
N GLU A 262 -10.38 9.22 -16.23
CA GLU A 262 -9.27 10.15 -16.44
C GLU A 262 -8.41 10.30 -15.19
N LEU A 263 -9.03 10.32 -14.00
CA LEU A 263 -8.30 10.33 -12.73
C LEU A 263 -7.32 9.16 -12.61
N ASN A 264 -7.82 7.94 -12.81
CA ASN A 264 -6.96 6.75 -12.75
C ASN A 264 -5.88 6.76 -13.84
N ARG A 265 -6.16 7.32 -15.03
CA ARG A 265 -5.17 7.44 -16.11
C ARG A 265 -4.03 8.38 -15.73
N LEU A 266 -4.34 9.52 -15.12
CA LEU A 266 -3.34 10.49 -14.65
C LEU A 266 -2.53 9.89 -13.49
N ALA A 267 -3.21 9.35 -12.49
CA ALA A 267 -2.57 8.70 -11.35
C ALA A 267 -1.69 7.50 -11.77
N TRP A 268 -2.13 6.70 -12.76
CA TRP A 268 -1.34 5.60 -13.31
C TRP A 268 0.05 6.05 -13.78
N LYS A 269 0.10 7.12 -14.56
CA LYS A 269 1.37 7.65 -15.08
C LYS A 269 2.31 8.09 -13.96
N ASP A 270 1.78 8.74 -12.94
CA ASP A 270 2.56 9.23 -11.80
C ASP A 270 3.00 8.11 -10.85
N THR A 271 2.26 6.99 -10.83
CA THR A 271 2.56 5.84 -9.96
C THR A 271 3.65 4.94 -10.54
N LEU A 272 3.76 4.81 -11.87
CA LEU A 272 4.68 3.88 -12.54
C LEU A 272 6.13 3.94 -12.01
N VAL A 273 6.65 5.15 -11.78
CA VAL A 273 8.02 5.38 -11.33
C VAL A 273 8.25 5.08 -9.84
N ARG A 274 7.19 4.74 -9.11
CA ARG A 274 7.19 4.56 -7.65
C ARG A 274 7.08 3.10 -7.23
N PHE A 275 6.73 2.21 -8.16
CA PHE A 275 6.61 0.79 -7.86
C PHE A 275 7.96 0.17 -7.46
N ALA A 276 7.93 -0.64 -6.42
CA ALA A 276 9.08 -1.41 -5.97
C ALA A 276 9.39 -2.53 -6.99
N LEU A 277 10.44 -2.37 -7.81
CA LEU A 277 10.81 -3.35 -8.85
C LEU A 277 11.20 -4.73 -8.29
N ARG A 278 11.53 -4.80 -7.02
CA ARG A 278 11.82 -6.03 -6.27
C ARG A 278 10.95 -6.06 -5.00
N PRO A 279 9.68 -6.46 -5.10
CA PRO A 279 8.74 -6.39 -3.99
C PRO A 279 9.18 -7.12 -2.71
N LYS A 280 9.90 -8.24 -2.86
CA LYS A 280 10.44 -8.98 -1.72
C LYS A 280 11.50 -8.19 -0.94
N ALA A 281 12.33 -7.39 -1.62
CA ALA A 281 13.43 -6.66 -0.98
C ALA A 281 12.93 -5.69 0.10
N ALA A 282 13.66 -5.60 1.20
CA ALA A 282 13.38 -4.67 2.29
C ALA A 282 14.65 -3.91 2.69
N ASP A 283 14.54 -2.62 2.89
CA ASP A 283 15.58 -1.81 3.51
C ASP A 283 15.39 -1.80 5.03
N LYS A 284 15.96 -2.79 5.72
CA LYS A 284 15.83 -2.92 7.17
C LYS A 284 16.31 -1.68 7.94
N ALA A 285 17.30 -0.96 7.41
CA ALA A 285 17.78 0.27 8.04
C ALA A 285 16.72 1.38 7.98
N ARG A 286 15.96 1.48 6.89
CA ARG A 286 14.82 2.40 6.76
C ARG A 286 13.73 2.08 7.79
N TYR A 287 13.40 0.81 7.98
CA TYR A 287 12.42 0.36 8.98
C TYR A 287 12.88 0.66 10.40
N ASP A 288 14.14 0.37 10.71
CA ASP A 288 14.74 0.63 12.02
C ASP A 288 14.78 2.13 12.35
N ASN A 289 15.15 2.96 11.37
CA ASN A 289 15.17 4.43 11.52
C ASN A 289 13.75 5.00 11.73
N TYR A 290 12.75 4.49 10.99
CA TYR A 290 11.37 4.94 11.18
C TYR A 290 10.80 4.47 12.53
N ALA A 291 11.13 3.26 12.98
CA ALA A 291 10.76 2.79 14.32
C ALA A 291 11.34 3.69 15.42
N GLN A 292 12.60 4.15 15.26
CA GLN A 292 13.19 5.12 16.18
C GLN A 292 12.42 6.45 16.17
N PHE A 293 12.06 6.95 14.98
CA PHE A 293 11.22 8.14 14.84
C PHE A 293 9.89 8.02 15.61
N LEU A 294 9.24 6.85 15.57
CA LEU A 294 8.00 6.61 16.33
C LEU A 294 8.23 6.59 17.84
N VAL A 295 9.38 6.08 18.32
CA VAL A 295 9.77 6.16 19.74
C VAL A 295 9.99 7.62 20.14
N ASP A 296 10.77 8.38 19.37
CA ASP A 296 11.13 9.76 19.66
C ASP A 296 9.91 10.70 19.71
N ASN A 297 8.84 10.34 18.98
CA ASN A 297 7.58 11.06 18.97
C ASN A 297 6.51 10.44 19.91
N GLY A 298 6.87 9.45 20.74
CA GLY A 298 5.99 8.87 21.75
C GLY A 298 4.82 8.03 21.20
N VAL A 299 4.88 7.63 19.93
CA VAL A 299 3.85 6.75 19.31
C VAL A 299 3.97 5.32 19.83
N ILE A 300 5.20 4.85 19.96
CA ILE A 300 5.52 3.54 20.54
C ILE A 300 6.50 3.71 21.72
N LYS A 301 6.42 2.82 22.70
CA LYS A 301 7.27 2.89 23.90
C LYS A 301 8.68 2.36 23.64
N THR A 302 8.77 1.28 22.88
CA THR A 302 10.01 0.57 22.60
C THR A 302 10.06 0.20 21.12
N LYS A 303 11.25 0.27 20.56
CA LYS A 303 11.50 -0.09 19.16
C LYS A 303 11.46 -1.62 19.03
N PRO A 304 10.58 -2.19 18.18
CA PRO A 304 10.58 -3.62 17.92
C PRO A 304 11.84 -4.04 17.12
N ASP A 305 12.30 -5.27 17.29
CA ASP A 305 13.39 -5.81 16.49
C ASP A 305 12.94 -5.95 15.02
N VAL A 306 13.62 -5.27 14.12
CA VAL A 306 13.30 -5.25 12.68
C VAL A 306 13.26 -6.64 12.07
N ASN A 307 14.04 -7.60 12.59
CA ASN A 307 14.07 -8.97 12.09
C ASN A 307 12.84 -9.78 12.51
N SER A 308 12.06 -9.31 13.49
CA SER A 308 10.86 -10.00 13.95
C SER A 308 9.65 -9.74 13.06
N TYR A 309 9.63 -8.65 12.29
CA TYR A 309 8.47 -8.24 11.49
C TYR A 309 8.77 -7.99 10.00
N ILE A 310 9.93 -8.43 9.51
CA ILE A 310 10.26 -8.49 8.08
C ILE A 310 10.58 -9.92 7.71
N LEU A 311 9.83 -10.49 6.77
CA LEU A 311 10.11 -11.81 6.21
C LEU A 311 11.17 -11.69 5.11
N ASP A 312 12.28 -12.38 5.28
CA ASP A 312 13.40 -12.44 4.31
C ASP A 312 13.11 -13.38 3.12
#